data_72c36f6638c570afcec253761b8eaa56
#
_entry.id   72c36f6638c570afcec253761b8eaa56
#
_cell.length_a   1.000
_cell.length_b   1.000
_cell.length_c   1.000
_cell.angle_alpha   90.00
_cell.angle_beta   90.00
_cell.angle_gamma   90.00
#
_symmetry.space_group_name_H-M   'P 1'
#
loop_
_entity.id
_entity.type
_entity.pdbx_description
1 polymer ?
#
loop_
_entity_poly.entity_id
_entity_poly.type
_entity_poly.pdbx_seq_one_letter_code
_entity_poly.pdbx_strand_id
1 'polypeptide(L)'
;SAASDVYKRQAEALLRIHDKNGNFISPAEAIPILEESGLIIPVGKWIIQNAFSMCTECRKYYPEFRVSINLSYVQILKSPLMMELKQMIEHSGISCSGIIVELTESGYLEGTPAVRSVWNDMKQLRIQIALDDFGTGYSNLMNISNLEPDIVKLDRGFTLKALSRSYEYQLMQYVIEMVHKLNQYVCVEGVETCLLYTSDAADEL
;
A
#
# COMPACT_ATOMS: atom_id res chain seq x y z
N SER A 1 8.31 -10.31 19.87
CA SER A 1 9.12 -10.83 18.76
C SER A 1 9.48 -9.71 17.78
N ALA A 2 10.61 -9.83 17.08
CA ALA A 2 11.11 -8.78 16.16
C ALA A 2 10.11 -8.39 15.05
N ALA A 3 9.24 -9.30 14.62
CA ALA A 3 8.22 -9.04 13.60
C ALA A 3 7.16 -8.02 14.06
N SER A 4 6.72 -8.06 15.32
CA SER A 4 5.71 -7.11 15.83
C SER A 4 6.21 -5.68 15.97
N ASP A 5 7.53 -5.46 16.01
CA ASP A 5 8.12 -4.13 16.16
C ASP A 5 8.28 -3.39 14.81
N VAL A 6 8.29 -4.10 13.69
CA VAL A 6 8.43 -3.50 12.36
C VAL A 6 7.19 -2.67 12.00
N TYR A 7 5.99 -3.14 12.35
CA TYR A 7 4.72 -2.45 12.05
C TYR A 7 4.40 -1.27 12.98
N LYS A 8 5.01 -1.20 14.16
CA LYS A 8 4.80 -0.08 15.10
C LYS A 8 5.45 1.24 14.65
N ARG A 9 6.20 1.23 13.54
CA ARG A 9 6.95 2.38 13.02
C ARG A 9 6.55 2.75 11.60
N GLN A 10 5.28 2.49 11.27
CA GLN A 10 4.70 2.81 9.96
C GLN A 10 3.39 3.59 10.13
N ALA A 11 3.13 4.52 9.21
CA ALA A 11 1.84 5.18 9.08
C ALA A 11 1.42 5.20 7.61
N GLU A 12 0.12 5.11 7.36
CA GLU A 12 -0.47 5.29 6.05
C GLU A 12 -1.01 6.72 5.89
N ALA A 13 -0.68 7.35 4.75
CA ALA A 13 -1.17 8.67 4.41
C ALA A 13 -2.55 8.57 3.77
N LEU A 14 -3.59 8.80 4.56
CA LEU A 14 -4.97 8.69 4.13
C LEU A 14 -5.59 10.05 3.81
N LEU A 15 -6.06 10.22 2.57
CA LEU A 15 -6.77 11.42 2.12
C LEU A 15 -8.07 11.63 2.92
N ARG A 16 -8.29 12.86 3.40
CA ARG A 16 -9.52 13.30 4.05
C ARG A 16 -10.04 14.53 3.34
N ILE A 17 -11.23 14.41 2.77
CA ILE A 17 -11.88 15.47 1.99
C ILE A 17 -13.14 15.91 2.73
N HIS A 18 -13.36 17.21 2.75
CA HIS A 18 -14.58 17.80 3.29
C HIS A 18 -15.20 18.73 2.25
N ASP A 19 -16.52 18.77 2.21
CA ASP A 19 -17.25 19.72 1.40
C ASP A 19 -17.13 21.16 1.98
N LYS A 20 -17.71 22.13 1.27
CA LYS A 20 -17.75 23.53 1.71
C LYS A 20 -18.49 23.76 3.04
N ASN A 21 -19.30 22.80 3.48
CA ASN A 21 -20.06 22.84 4.73
C ASN A 21 -19.31 22.10 5.86
N GLY A 22 -18.16 21.50 5.58
CA GLY A 22 -17.37 20.72 6.55
C GLY A 22 -17.77 19.24 6.65
N ASN A 23 -18.69 18.75 5.80
CA ASN A 23 -19.08 17.34 5.80
C ASN A 23 -17.97 16.49 5.17
N PHE A 24 -17.66 15.35 5.80
CA PHE A 24 -16.68 14.40 5.27
C PHE A 24 -17.20 13.73 3.99
N ILE A 25 -16.36 13.74 2.95
CA ILE A 25 -16.60 13.01 1.70
C ILE A 25 -15.76 11.75 1.72
N SER A 26 -16.39 10.59 1.51
CA SER A 26 -15.69 9.32 1.48
C SER A 26 -14.65 9.26 0.36
N PRO A 27 -13.43 8.75 0.61
CA PRO A 27 -12.47 8.48 -0.46
C PRO A 27 -13.04 7.62 -1.58
N ALA A 28 -13.90 6.65 -1.26
CA ALA A 28 -14.56 5.80 -2.25
C ALA A 28 -15.47 6.58 -3.23
N GLU A 29 -15.99 7.72 -2.83
CA GLU A 29 -16.76 8.62 -3.69
C GLU A 29 -15.85 9.63 -4.42
N ALA A 30 -14.86 10.16 -3.70
CA ALA A 30 -14.03 11.25 -4.21
C ALA A 30 -12.96 10.78 -5.20
N ILE A 31 -12.29 9.66 -4.94
CA ILE A 31 -11.16 9.20 -5.76
C ILE A 31 -11.56 8.94 -7.21
N PRO A 32 -12.67 8.24 -7.52
CA PRO A 32 -13.10 8.05 -8.92
C PRO A 32 -13.32 9.38 -9.65
N ILE A 33 -13.89 10.38 -8.99
CA ILE A 33 -14.12 11.73 -9.57
C ILE A 33 -12.78 12.43 -9.82
N LEU A 34 -11.84 12.33 -8.88
CA LEU A 34 -10.51 12.92 -9.03
C LEU A 34 -9.73 12.24 -10.18
N GLU A 35 -9.89 10.94 -10.37
CA GLU A 35 -9.27 10.17 -11.44
C GLU A 35 -9.85 10.54 -12.81
N GLU A 36 -11.18 10.57 -12.91
CA GLU A 36 -11.89 10.91 -14.14
C GLU A 36 -11.57 12.35 -14.59
N SER A 37 -11.57 13.30 -13.66
CA SER A 37 -11.25 14.71 -13.92
C SER A 37 -9.74 14.98 -14.10
N GLY A 38 -8.86 14.03 -13.78
CA GLY A 38 -7.41 14.20 -13.76
C GLY A 38 -6.89 14.99 -12.55
N LEU A 39 -7.75 15.44 -11.66
CA LEU A 39 -7.36 16.17 -10.44
C LEU A 39 -6.60 15.28 -9.43
N ILE A 40 -6.67 13.96 -9.58
CA ILE A 40 -5.87 13.04 -8.79
C ILE A 40 -4.36 13.31 -8.93
N ILE A 41 -3.91 13.88 -10.06
CA ILE A 41 -2.49 14.19 -10.29
C ILE A 41 -2.01 15.30 -9.34
N PRO A 42 -2.56 16.52 -9.36
CA PRO A 42 -2.13 17.58 -8.43
C PRO A 42 -2.45 17.24 -6.96
N VAL A 43 -3.57 16.58 -6.67
CA VAL A 43 -3.93 16.15 -5.32
C VAL A 43 -2.94 15.10 -4.83
N GLY A 44 -2.62 14.09 -5.63
CA GLY A 44 -1.65 13.05 -5.28
C GLY A 44 -0.26 13.64 -5.03
N LYS A 45 0.18 14.61 -5.84
CA LYS A 45 1.43 15.32 -5.61
C LYS A 45 1.44 16.03 -4.25
N TRP A 46 0.35 16.69 -3.90
CA TRP A 46 0.19 17.35 -2.59
C TRP A 46 0.24 16.32 -1.44
N ILE A 47 -0.44 15.16 -1.59
CA ILE A 47 -0.41 14.07 -0.61
C ILE A 47 1.02 13.59 -0.39
N ILE A 48 1.74 13.28 -1.47
CA ILE A 48 3.12 12.79 -1.41
C ILE A 48 4.04 13.79 -0.68
N GLN A 49 3.95 15.08 -1.02
CA GLN A 49 4.75 16.12 -0.39
C GLN A 49 4.51 16.20 1.13
N ASN A 50 3.24 16.16 1.55
CA ASN A 50 2.88 16.20 2.97
C ASN A 50 3.32 14.93 3.69
N ALA A 51 3.12 13.76 3.09
CA ALA A 51 3.54 12.48 3.64
C ALA A 51 5.07 12.42 3.84
N PHE A 52 5.85 12.87 2.88
CA PHE A 52 7.31 12.91 2.98
C PHE A 52 7.80 13.88 4.06
N SER A 53 7.20 15.07 4.12
CA SER A 53 7.51 16.05 5.16
C SER A 53 7.25 15.49 6.56
N MET A 54 6.07 14.88 6.76
CA MET A 54 5.70 14.25 8.03
C MET A 54 6.64 13.08 8.37
N CYS A 55 6.94 12.21 7.39
CA CYS A 55 7.85 11.09 7.60
C CYS A 55 9.25 11.57 8.01
N THR A 56 9.78 12.61 7.35
CA THR A 56 11.08 13.19 7.68
C THR A 56 11.10 13.70 9.12
N GLU A 57 10.04 14.37 9.58
CA GLU A 57 9.91 14.81 10.98
C GLU A 57 9.85 13.62 11.95
N CYS A 58 9.05 12.59 11.66
CA CYS A 58 8.95 11.39 12.49
C CYS A 58 10.28 10.66 12.61
N ARG A 59 11.07 10.61 11.53
CA ARG A 59 12.38 9.92 11.51
C ARG A 59 13.43 10.58 12.37
N LYS A 60 13.25 11.82 12.80
CA LYS A 60 14.13 12.45 13.80
C LYS A 60 14.06 11.74 15.16
N TYR A 61 12.91 11.15 15.47
CA TYR A 61 12.66 10.43 16.73
C TYR A 61 12.69 8.92 16.55
N TYR A 62 12.27 8.45 15.37
CA TYR A 62 12.18 7.05 15.00
C TYR A 62 12.87 6.83 13.64
N PRO A 63 14.19 6.61 13.59
CA PRO A 63 14.95 6.53 12.34
C PRO A 63 14.41 5.51 11.32
N GLU A 64 13.76 4.44 11.81
CA GLU A 64 13.16 3.39 10.99
C GLU A 64 11.71 3.67 10.58
N PHE A 65 11.18 4.86 10.90
CA PHE A 65 9.79 5.19 10.55
C PHE A 65 9.59 5.20 9.03
N ARG A 66 8.44 4.68 8.60
CA ARG A 66 8.05 4.59 7.19
C ARG A 66 6.68 5.21 6.99
N VAL A 67 6.45 5.76 5.80
CA VAL A 67 5.13 6.21 5.38
C VAL A 67 4.71 5.45 4.13
N SER A 68 3.50 4.93 4.14
CA SER A 68 2.86 4.39 2.95
C SER A 68 1.92 5.41 2.31
N ILE A 69 1.91 5.42 0.99
CA ILE A 69 1.11 6.32 0.17
C ILE A 69 0.40 5.52 -0.92
N ASN A 70 -0.91 5.74 -1.01
CA ASN A 70 -1.71 5.20 -2.10
C ASN A 70 -1.43 5.94 -3.40
N LEU A 71 -1.20 5.21 -4.48
CA LEU A 71 -0.91 5.76 -5.79
C LEU A 71 -1.96 5.29 -6.81
N SER A 72 -2.54 6.26 -7.52
CA SER A 72 -3.48 5.97 -8.61
C SER A 72 -2.75 5.61 -9.90
N TYR A 73 -3.29 4.66 -10.66
CA TYR A 73 -2.82 4.35 -12.01
C TYR A 73 -2.93 5.52 -12.98
N VAL A 74 -3.88 6.43 -12.76
CA VAL A 74 -3.98 7.66 -13.55
C VAL A 74 -2.72 8.52 -13.40
N GLN A 75 -2.14 8.58 -12.19
CA GLN A 75 -0.87 9.27 -11.96
C GLN A 75 0.28 8.60 -12.72
N ILE A 76 0.33 7.28 -12.75
CA ILE A 76 1.35 6.52 -13.49
C ILE A 76 1.25 6.77 -14.99
N LEU A 77 0.03 6.74 -15.52
CA LEU A 77 -0.21 6.79 -16.97
C LEU A 77 -0.22 8.19 -17.56
N LYS A 78 -0.61 9.22 -16.76
CA LYS A 78 -0.88 10.56 -17.26
C LYS A 78 0.04 11.66 -16.71
N SER A 79 1.04 11.29 -15.88
CA SER A 79 2.00 12.27 -15.36
C SER A 79 3.45 11.76 -15.46
N PRO A 80 4.44 12.67 -15.42
CA PRO A 80 5.86 12.29 -15.34
C PRO A 80 6.22 11.87 -13.89
N LEU A 81 5.45 10.94 -13.32
CA LEU A 81 5.45 10.58 -11.92
C LEU A 81 6.84 10.32 -11.36
N MET A 82 7.68 9.51 -12.04
CA MET A 82 9.00 9.17 -11.53
C MET A 82 9.96 10.35 -11.46
N MET A 83 9.84 11.30 -12.40
CA MET A 83 10.61 12.53 -12.37
C MET A 83 10.18 13.40 -11.19
N GLU A 84 8.87 13.58 -11.01
CA GLU A 84 8.31 14.37 -9.90
C GLU A 84 8.60 13.73 -8.55
N LEU A 85 8.51 12.41 -8.44
CA LEU A 85 8.81 11.66 -7.21
C LEU A 85 10.27 11.83 -6.78
N LYS A 86 11.22 11.72 -7.73
CA LYS A 86 12.64 11.96 -7.47
C LYS A 86 12.90 13.38 -6.95
N GLN A 87 12.29 14.38 -7.58
CA GLN A 87 12.40 15.78 -7.13
C GLN A 87 11.83 15.98 -5.72
N MET A 88 10.70 15.34 -5.41
CA MET A 88 10.09 15.42 -4.06
C MET A 88 10.96 14.73 -3.01
N ILE A 89 11.58 13.59 -3.33
CA ILE A 89 12.52 12.89 -2.45
C ILE A 89 13.74 13.78 -2.16
N GLU A 90 14.35 14.34 -3.20
CA GLU A 90 15.50 15.24 -3.06
C GLU A 90 15.15 16.48 -2.21
N HIS A 91 13.99 17.08 -2.47
CA HIS A 91 13.56 18.29 -1.76
C HIS A 91 13.23 18.05 -0.29
N SER A 92 12.60 16.93 0.04
CA SER A 92 12.22 16.58 1.42
C SER A 92 13.39 16.00 2.24
N GLY A 93 14.42 15.49 1.57
CA GLY A 93 15.53 14.78 2.21
C GLY A 93 15.16 13.42 2.79
N ILE A 94 13.97 12.88 2.43
CA ILE A 94 13.53 11.56 2.91
C ILE A 94 14.40 10.46 2.29
N SER A 95 14.73 9.44 3.10
CA SER A 95 15.35 8.23 2.55
C SER A 95 14.31 7.38 1.81
N CYS A 96 14.65 6.86 0.64
CA CYS A 96 13.77 5.95 -0.11
C CYS A 96 13.33 4.74 0.72
N SER A 97 14.14 4.27 1.68
CA SER A 97 13.77 3.19 2.61
C SER A 97 12.65 3.58 3.59
N GLY A 98 12.31 4.86 3.67
CA GLY A 98 11.18 5.36 4.45
C GLY A 98 9.87 5.44 3.68
N ILE A 99 9.87 5.06 2.39
CA ILE A 99 8.73 5.20 1.49
C ILE A 99 8.20 3.83 1.13
N ILE A 100 6.89 3.65 1.26
CA ILE A 100 6.13 2.52 0.74
C ILE A 100 5.09 3.09 -0.21
N VAL A 101 5.02 2.56 -1.42
CA VAL A 101 3.97 2.89 -2.40
C VAL A 101 2.96 1.77 -2.43
N GLU A 102 1.69 2.08 -2.25
CA GLU A 102 0.58 1.13 -2.29
C GLU A 102 -0.14 1.23 -3.64
N LEU A 103 -0.33 0.09 -4.29
CA LEU A 103 -1.01 -0.04 -5.56
C LEU A 103 -2.04 -1.15 -5.45
N THR A 104 -3.30 -0.86 -5.82
CA THR A 104 -4.35 -1.87 -5.80
C THR A 104 -4.14 -2.94 -6.86
N GLU A 105 -4.53 -4.18 -6.55
CA GLU A 105 -4.43 -5.29 -7.50
C GLU A 105 -5.23 -5.02 -8.78
N SER A 106 -6.43 -4.47 -8.66
CA SER A 106 -7.33 -4.21 -9.79
C SER A 106 -6.73 -3.28 -10.85
N GLY A 107 -5.97 -2.28 -10.43
CA GLY A 107 -5.32 -1.37 -11.36
C GLY A 107 -4.15 -1.99 -12.12
N TYR A 108 -3.52 -3.05 -11.58
CA TYR A 108 -2.44 -3.76 -12.27
C TYR A 108 -2.93 -4.71 -13.39
N LEU A 109 -4.20 -5.13 -13.38
CA LEU A 109 -4.75 -6.05 -14.39
C LEU A 109 -4.51 -5.58 -15.84
N GLU A 110 -4.26 -4.29 -16.06
CA GLU A 110 -3.93 -3.75 -17.39
C GLU A 110 -2.43 -3.86 -17.76
N GLY A 111 -1.53 -4.22 -16.84
CA GLY A 111 -0.10 -4.56 -17.02
C GLY A 111 0.63 -3.82 -18.14
N THR A 112 0.33 -2.52 -18.33
CA THR A 112 0.90 -1.74 -19.42
C THR A 112 2.42 -1.60 -19.28
N PRO A 113 3.17 -1.45 -20.38
CA PRO A 113 4.61 -1.20 -20.31
C PRO A 113 4.97 0.01 -19.42
N ALA A 114 4.12 1.03 -19.37
CA ALA A 114 4.32 2.22 -18.52
C ALA A 114 4.29 1.86 -17.03
N VAL A 115 3.31 1.06 -16.60
CA VAL A 115 3.21 0.60 -15.19
C VAL A 115 4.43 -0.22 -14.81
N ARG A 116 4.87 -1.15 -15.67
CA ARG A 116 6.07 -1.95 -15.42
C ARG A 116 7.34 -1.11 -15.33
N SER A 117 7.46 -0.08 -16.18
CA SER A 117 8.60 0.84 -16.15
C SER A 117 8.66 1.58 -14.81
N VAL A 118 7.55 2.18 -14.38
CA VAL A 118 7.46 2.90 -13.10
C VAL A 118 7.74 1.96 -11.92
N TRP A 119 7.21 0.74 -11.94
CA TRP A 119 7.47 -0.28 -10.94
C TRP A 119 8.97 -0.60 -10.82
N ASN A 120 9.63 -0.86 -11.94
CA ASN A 120 11.07 -1.13 -11.97
C ASN A 120 11.90 0.07 -11.49
N ASP A 121 11.52 1.29 -11.89
CA ASP A 121 12.19 2.51 -11.43
C ASP A 121 12.08 2.69 -9.91
N MET A 122 10.92 2.40 -9.32
CA MET A 122 10.72 2.43 -7.86
C MET A 122 11.60 1.39 -7.15
N LYS A 123 11.67 0.16 -7.69
CA LYS A 123 12.55 -0.89 -7.15
C LYS A 123 14.03 -0.49 -7.22
N GLN A 124 14.48 0.11 -8.33
CA GLN A 124 15.84 0.62 -8.45
C GLN A 124 16.20 1.69 -7.41
N LEU A 125 15.21 2.51 -7.04
CA LEU A 125 15.33 3.51 -5.97
C LEU A 125 15.23 2.89 -4.56
N ARG A 126 14.95 1.59 -4.45
CA ARG A 126 14.69 0.89 -3.18
C ARG A 126 13.48 1.46 -2.41
N ILE A 127 12.50 1.97 -3.14
CA ILE A 127 11.18 2.28 -2.62
C ILE A 127 10.45 0.94 -2.48
N GLN A 128 9.85 0.68 -1.33
CA GLN A 128 9.06 -0.53 -1.14
C GLN A 128 7.71 -0.40 -1.82
N ILE A 129 7.23 -1.49 -2.39
CA ILE A 129 5.94 -1.53 -3.09
C ILE A 129 5.04 -2.54 -2.41
N ALA A 130 3.85 -2.07 -2.01
CA ALA A 130 2.80 -2.90 -1.45
C ALA A 130 1.69 -3.12 -2.49
N LEU A 131 1.31 -4.37 -2.66
CA LEU A 131 0.13 -4.75 -3.43
C LEU A 131 -1.07 -4.71 -2.48
N ASP A 132 -2.00 -3.81 -2.71
CA ASP A 132 -3.15 -3.55 -1.85
C ASP A 132 -4.44 -4.23 -2.34
N ASP A 133 -5.43 -4.36 -1.43
CA ASP A 133 -6.75 -4.95 -1.68
C ASP A 133 -6.71 -6.41 -2.17
N PHE A 134 -5.68 -7.17 -1.79
CA PHE A 134 -5.57 -8.57 -2.22
C PHE A 134 -6.67 -9.43 -1.59
N GLY A 135 -7.40 -10.16 -2.44
CA GLY A 135 -8.51 -11.03 -2.01
C GLY A 135 -9.90 -10.48 -2.27
N THR A 136 -10.05 -9.31 -2.91
CA THR A 136 -11.36 -8.67 -3.16
C THR A 136 -12.20 -9.30 -4.29
N GLY A 137 -11.73 -10.38 -4.92
CA GLY A 137 -12.61 -11.19 -5.81
C GLY A 137 -12.03 -11.61 -7.14
N TYR A 138 -11.03 -10.94 -7.68
CA TYR A 138 -10.33 -11.32 -8.92
C TYR A 138 -8.84 -11.54 -8.71
N SER A 139 -8.45 -11.85 -7.47
CA SER A 139 -7.05 -12.01 -7.11
C SER A 139 -6.38 -13.10 -7.93
N ASN A 140 -5.44 -12.67 -8.76
CA ASN A 140 -4.64 -13.57 -9.57
C ASN A 140 -3.28 -13.77 -8.90
N LEU A 141 -3.05 -14.94 -8.33
CA LEU A 141 -1.77 -15.32 -7.73
C LEU A 141 -0.58 -15.12 -8.67
N MET A 142 -0.82 -15.18 -10.00
CA MET A 142 0.21 -14.87 -10.99
C MET A 142 0.66 -13.40 -10.95
N ASN A 143 -0.19 -12.49 -10.47
CA ASN A 143 0.18 -11.08 -10.31
C ASN A 143 1.26 -10.93 -9.24
N ILE A 144 1.17 -11.64 -8.13
CA ILE A 144 2.21 -11.62 -7.08
C ILE A 144 3.55 -12.10 -7.66
N SER A 145 3.54 -13.19 -8.42
CA SER A 145 4.75 -13.74 -9.04
C SER A 145 5.35 -12.83 -10.11
N ASN A 146 4.52 -12.14 -10.88
CA ASN A 146 4.98 -11.26 -11.96
C ASN A 146 5.46 -9.90 -11.48
N LEU A 147 4.87 -9.41 -10.39
CA LEU A 147 5.16 -8.10 -9.83
C LEU A 147 6.28 -8.13 -8.80
N GLU A 148 6.38 -9.24 -8.09
CA GLU A 148 7.30 -9.36 -6.94
C GLU A 148 7.19 -8.14 -6.02
N PRO A 149 6.01 -7.83 -5.43
CA PRO A 149 5.86 -6.76 -4.47
C PRO A 149 6.71 -7.06 -3.22
N ASP A 150 7.05 -6.05 -2.46
CA ASP A 150 7.72 -6.25 -1.17
C ASP A 150 6.72 -6.66 -0.09
N ILE A 151 5.48 -6.17 -0.20
CA ILE A 151 4.40 -6.39 0.77
C ILE A 151 3.12 -6.76 0.02
N VAL A 152 2.37 -7.74 0.52
CA VAL A 152 1.01 -8.06 0.08
C VAL A 152 0.06 -7.73 1.23
N LYS A 153 -0.90 -6.83 1.01
CA LYS A 153 -1.92 -6.43 1.98
C LYS A 153 -3.20 -7.21 1.71
N LEU A 154 -3.57 -8.06 2.67
CA LEU A 154 -4.82 -8.83 2.59
C LEU A 154 -5.98 -7.95 2.99
N ASP A 155 -6.97 -7.81 2.10
CA ASP A 155 -8.14 -6.97 2.31
C ASP A 155 -8.93 -7.36 3.57
N ARG A 156 -9.49 -6.35 4.23
CA ARG A 156 -10.32 -6.53 5.43
C ARG A 156 -11.48 -7.50 5.21
N GLY A 157 -12.17 -7.40 4.07
CA GLY A 157 -13.31 -8.26 3.76
C GLY A 157 -12.91 -9.72 3.56
N PHE A 158 -11.73 -9.96 2.97
CA PHE A 158 -11.16 -11.29 2.86
C PHE A 158 -10.79 -11.84 4.24
N THR A 159 -10.11 -11.04 5.07
CA THR A 159 -9.76 -11.39 6.45
C THR A 159 -10.99 -11.76 7.28
N LEU A 160 -12.04 -10.93 7.26
CA LEU A 160 -13.28 -11.19 8.02
C LEU A 160 -14.02 -12.45 7.55
N LYS A 161 -14.00 -12.76 6.24
CA LYS A 161 -14.54 -14.03 5.71
C LYS A 161 -13.72 -15.23 6.19
N ALA A 162 -12.40 -15.13 6.17
CA ALA A 162 -11.51 -16.18 6.64
C ALA A 162 -11.76 -16.55 8.11
N LEU A 163 -12.06 -15.56 8.96
CA LEU A 163 -12.38 -15.81 10.36
C LEU A 163 -13.72 -16.50 10.60
N SER A 164 -14.65 -16.39 9.65
CA SER A 164 -16.00 -16.95 9.80
C SER A 164 -16.20 -18.28 9.06
N ARG A 165 -15.26 -18.69 8.21
CA ARG A 165 -15.37 -19.85 7.34
C ARG A 165 -14.04 -20.60 7.22
N SER A 166 -14.08 -21.92 7.48
CA SER A 166 -12.88 -22.77 7.46
C SER A 166 -12.18 -22.84 6.09
N TYR A 167 -12.91 -22.75 4.99
CA TYR A 167 -12.35 -22.77 3.65
C TYR A 167 -11.56 -21.51 3.34
N GLU A 168 -12.14 -20.34 3.60
CA GLU A 168 -11.48 -19.06 3.39
C GLU A 168 -10.28 -18.88 4.34
N TYR A 169 -10.35 -19.44 5.54
CA TYR A 169 -9.22 -19.47 6.47
C TYR A 169 -8.04 -20.28 5.91
N GLN A 170 -8.29 -21.48 5.40
CA GLN A 170 -7.24 -22.28 4.76
C GLN A 170 -6.67 -21.59 3.53
N LEU A 171 -7.51 -20.94 2.71
CA LEU A 171 -7.04 -20.18 1.56
C LEU A 171 -6.12 -19.04 1.98
N MET A 172 -6.48 -18.30 3.02
CA MET A 172 -5.65 -17.22 3.57
C MET A 172 -4.30 -17.76 4.05
N GLN A 173 -4.27 -18.90 4.77
CA GLN A 173 -3.02 -19.53 5.18
C GLN A 173 -2.12 -19.91 4.00
N TYR A 174 -2.68 -20.48 2.93
CA TYR A 174 -1.91 -20.81 1.72
C TYR A 174 -1.34 -19.57 1.03
N VAL A 175 -2.10 -18.48 0.99
CA VAL A 175 -1.62 -17.20 0.45
C VAL A 175 -0.46 -16.68 1.28
N ILE A 176 -0.59 -16.66 2.62
CA ILE A 176 0.47 -16.23 3.54
C ILE A 176 1.73 -17.06 3.35
N GLU A 177 1.61 -18.39 3.35
CA GLU A 177 2.76 -19.30 3.10
C GLU A 177 3.45 -19.03 1.77
N MET A 178 2.66 -18.85 0.70
CA MET A 178 3.20 -18.58 -0.63
C MET A 178 3.98 -17.27 -0.66
N VAL A 179 3.42 -16.21 -0.10
CA VAL A 179 4.05 -14.87 -0.04
C VAL A 179 5.37 -14.95 0.74
N HIS A 180 5.38 -15.65 1.87
CA HIS A 180 6.62 -15.86 2.65
C HIS A 180 7.67 -16.69 1.91
N LYS A 181 7.27 -17.73 1.17
CA LYS A 181 8.19 -18.51 0.33
C LYS A 181 8.83 -17.68 -0.79
N LEU A 182 8.17 -16.59 -1.19
CA LEU A 182 8.71 -15.61 -2.14
C LEU A 182 9.58 -14.53 -1.46
N ASN A 183 9.84 -14.65 -0.15
CA ASN A 183 10.56 -13.66 0.67
C ASN A 183 9.89 -12.28 0.68
N GLN A 184 8.56 -12.24 0.64
CA GLN A 184 7.74 -11.04 0.71
C GLN A 184 7.02 -10.98 2.07
N TYR A 185 6.61 -9.78 2.48
CA TYR A 185 5.84 -9.58 3.71
C TYR A 185 4.35 -9.62 3.45
N VAL A 186 3.59 -10.07 4.47
CA VAL A 186 2.12 -10.01 4.46
C VAL A 186 1.66 -9.00 5.49
N CYS A 187 0.72 -8.13 5.10
CA CYS A 187 -0.02 -7.27 6.00
C CYS A 187 -1.49 -7.72 6.01
N VAL A 188 -2.00 -8.16 7.15
CA VAL A 188 -3.40 -8.57 7.30
C VAL A 188 -4.20 -7.39 7.82
N GLU A 189 -5.16 -6.92 7.03
CA GLU A 189 -6.01 -5.79 7.40
C GLU A 189 -7.27 -6.21 8.16
N GLY A 190 -7.82 -5.28 8.95
CA GLY A 190 -9.09 -5.49 9.67
C GLY A 190 -9.00 -6.31 10.93
N VAL A 191 -7.80 -6.52 11.48
CA VAL A 191 -7.58 -7.21 12.76
C VAL A 191 -7.90 -6.27 13.92
N GLU A 192 -9.18 -6.22 14.35
CA GLU A 192 -9.66 -5.27 15.36
C GLU A 192 -9.81 -5.86 16.76
N THR A 193 -9.71 -7.18 16.92
CA THR A 193 -9.91 -7.84 18.22
C THR A 193 -8.77 -8.80 18.56
N CYS A 194 -8.48 -8.95 19.86
CA CYS A 194 -7.46 -9.88 20.36
C CYS A 194 -7.71 -11.36 20.01
N LEU A 195 -8.93 -11.75 19.67
CA LEU A 195 -9.27 -13.08 19.18
C LEU A 195 -8.59 -13.40 17.82
N LEU A 196 -8.22 -12.38 17.07
CA LEU A 196 -7.49 -12.50 15.80
C LEU A 196 -5.97 -12.68 16.02
N TYR A 197 -5.46 -12.23 17.17
CA TYR A 197 -4.06 -12.39 17.55
C TYR A 197 -3.72 -13.77 18.11
N THR A 198 -4.72 -14.58 18.49
CA THR A 198 -4.53 -15.90 19.12
C THR A 198 -4.69 -17.09 18.18
N SER A 199 -4.92 -16.86 16.89
CA SER A 199 -4.77 -17.92 15.90
C SER A 199 -3.27 -18.20 15.72
N ASP A 200 -2.86 -19.48 15.76
CA ASP A 200 -1.47 -19.98 15.72
C ASP A 200 -0.59 -19.38 14.58
N ALA A 201 -1.17 -18.64 13.66
CA ALA A 201 -0.46 -17.87 12.65
C ALA A 201 0.38 -16.70 13.22
N ALA A 202 0.15 -16.28 14.47
CA ALA A 202 0.91 -15.20 15.11
C ALA A 202 2.19 -15.70 15.80
N ASP A 203 2.32 -16.99 16.06
CA ASP A 203 3.48 -17.56 16.76
C ASP A 203 4.54 -18.15 15.82
N GLU A 204 4.26 -18.22 14.50
CA GLU A 204 5.19 -18.71 13.47
C GLU A 204 5.62 -17.62 12.45
N LEU A 205 5.29 -16.35 12.70
CA LEU A 205 5.64 -15.23 11.85
C LEU A 205 6.84 -14.43 12.35
#